data_18c4d20f45452bf9f57ce4aaf161c182
#
_entry.id   18c4d20f45452bf9f57ce4aaf161c182
#
_cell.length_a   1.000
_cell.length_b   1.000
_cell.length_c   1.000
_cell.angle_alpha   90.00
_cell.angle_beta   90.00
_cell.angle_gamma   90.00
#
_symmetry.space_group_name_H-M   'P 1'
#
loop_
_entity.id
_entity.type
_entity.pdbx_description
1 polymer ?
#
loop_
_entity_poly.entity_id
_entity_poly.type
_entity_poly.pdbx_seq_one_letter_code
_entity_poly.pdbx_strand_id
1 'polypeptide(L)'
;MHAIKRHRLNHRLTWTAVHWIVVLLIPVAARPVVAQAKPETAPDLSSLRSALEKYKDPYVAIHDGYFSTLGCVEFERAGGAGQVPYKPGGMGVHFLNVSLIGPVPDPAKPPVLIYEPDGDKLRLVAAEWFIPLSTGVKARPTLWGRPFDGPMTGHPPLLPMELSHYDLHVWLYKPNPLGTFAPTNPDVKCTGHPYRLVEEAPKMVPAPKP
;
A
#
# COMPACT_ATOMS: atom_id res chain seq x y z
N MET A 1 -43.14 -12.07 -95.76
CA MET A 1 -42.64 -12.17 -94.40
C MET A 1 -41.55 -11.14 -94.20
N HIS A 2 -41.88 -10.00 -93.71
CA HIS A 2 -41.01 -8.80 -93.61
C HIS A 2 -40.68 -8.53 -92.14
N ALA A 3 -39.36 -8.54 -91.83
CA ALA A 3 -38.85 -8.20 -90.54
C ALA A 3 -38.58 -6.68 -90.42
N ILE A 4 -39.22 -6.01 -89.52
CA ILE A 4 -39.02 -4.59 -89.31
C ILE A 4 -37.92 -4.40 -88.31
N LYS A 5 -36.86 -3.71 -88.75
CA LYS A 5 -35.69 -3.31 -87.94
C LYS A 5 -36.04 -2.02 -87.15
N ARG A 6 -36.09 -2.03 -85.81
CA ARG A 6 -36.24 -0.84 -85.01
C ARG A 6 -34.83 -0.31 -84.65
N HIS A 7 -34.51 0.89 -85.03
CA HIS A 7 -33.40 1.67 -84.55
C HIS A 7 -33.68 2.21 -83.17
N ARG A 8 -32.82 1.90 -82.19
CA ARG A 8 -32.82 2.55 -80.93
C ARG A 8 -31.74 3.68 -80.97
N LEU A 9 -32.21 4.92 -80.73
CA LEU A 9 -31.35 6.06 -80.42
C LEU A 9 -30.89 5.97 -79.01
N ASN A 10 -29.57 5.89 -78.75
CA ASN A 10 -28.97 5.98 -77.45
C ASN A 10 -28.61 7.46 -77.20
N HIS A 11 -29.41 8.13 -76.39
CA HIS A 11 -29.02 9.42 -75.80
C HIS A 11 -28.16 9.09 -74.56
N ARG A 12 -26.86 9.37 -74.65
CA ARG A 12 -25.98 9.36 -73.49
C ARG A 12 -26.13 10.75 -72.80
N LEU A 13 -26.82 10.79 -71.66
CA LEU A 13 -26.75 11.93 -70.73
C LEU A 13 -25.44 11.81 -69.95
N THR A 14 -24.53 12.76 -70.20
CA THR A 14 -23.32 12.95 -69.38
C THR A 14 -23.72 13.77 -68.15
N TRP A 15 -23.75 13.08 -67.00
CA TRP A 15 -23.89 13.77 -65.70
C TRP A 15 -22.52 14.25 -65.24
N THR A 16 -22.28 15.58 -65.23
CA THR A 16 -21.14 16.17 -64.55
C THR A 16 -21.42 16.21 -63.08
N ALA A 17 -20.77 15.29 -62.33
CA ALA A 17 -20.82 15.29 -60.87
C ALA A 17 -19.99 16.44 -60.30
N VAL A 18 -20.66 17.44 -59.79
CA VAL A 18 -20.01 18.50 -59.01
C VAL A 18 -19.75 17.95 -57.59
N HIS A 19 -18.46 17.67 -57.31
CA HIS A 19 -18.05 17.25 -55.97
C HIS A 19 -17.94 18.50 -55.06
N TRP A 20 -18.86 18.66 -54.15
CA TRP A 20 -18.74 19.60 -53.04
C TRP A 20 -17.81 18.96 -51.99
N ILE A 21 -16.58 19.48 -51.83
CA ILE A 21 -15.69 19.14 -50.74
C ILE A 21 -16.19 19.88 -49.51
N VAL A 22 -16.90 19.18 -48.62
CA VAL A 22 -17.25 19.72 -47.32
C VAL A 22 -16.03 19.52 -46.40
N VAL A 23 -15.30 20.62 -46.15
CA VAL A 23 -14.21 20.64 -45.16
C VAL A 23 -14.85 20.72 -43.79
N LEU A 24 -14.96 19.58 -43.10
CA LEU A 24 -15.36 19.51 -41.71
C LEU A 24 -14.18 20.02 -40.84
N LEU A 25 -14.28 21.26 -40.39
CA LEU A 25 -13.42 21.81 -39.33
C LEU A 25 -13.81 21.14 -38.00
N ILE A 26 -13.10 20.09 -37.62
CA ILE A 26 -13.26 19.47 -36.29
C ILE A 26 -12.55 20.37 -35.28
N PRO A 27 -13.25 20.92 -34.27
CA PRO A 27 -12.59 21.67 -33.23
C PRO A 27 -11.71 20.75 -32.43
N VAL A 28 -10.38 20.95 -32.45
CA VAL A 28 -9.44 20.28 -31.57
C VAL A 28 -9.70 20.82 -30.16
N ALA A 29 -10.48 20.07 -29.40
CA ALA A 29 -10.64 20.34 -27.98
C ALA A 29 -9.28 20.17 -27.29
N ALA A 30 -8.73 21.27 -26.76
CA ALA A 30 -7.52 21.23 -25.96
C ALA A 30 -7.79 20.36 -24.73
N ARG A 31 -7.16 19.19 -24.67
CA ARG A 31 -7.20 18.34 -23.47
C ARG A 31 -6.46 19.08 -22.36
N PRO A 32 -7.03 19.17 -21.13
CA PRO A 32 -6.29 19.72 -20.01
C PRO A 32 -5.02 18.86 -19.82
N VAL A 33 -3.87 19.51 -19.84
CA VAL A 33 -2.60 18.89 -19.42
C VAL A 33 -2.74 18.63 -17.93
N VAL A 34 -3.04 17.39 -17.57
CA VAL A 34 -2.96 16.95 -16.17
C VAL A 34 -1.47 17.06 -15.83
N ALA A 35 -1.14 18.05 -15.00
CA ALA A 35 0.20 18.19 -14.46
C ALA A 35 0.56 16.87 -13.78
N GLN A 36 1.53 16.14 -14.33
CA GLN A 36 2.07 14.96 -13.69
C GLN A 36 2.68 15.42 -12.38
N ALA A 37 2.13 14.91 -11.25
CA ALA A 37 2.74 15.11 -9.96
C ALA A 37 4.20 14.66 -10.06
N LYS A 38 5.12 15.54 -9.62
CA LYS A 38 6.55 15.23 -9.55
C LYS A 38 6.69 13.91 -8.78
N PRO A 39 7.47 12.92 -9.26
CA PRO A 39 7.70 11.69 -8.52
C PRO A 39 8.16 12.08 -7.11
N GLU A 40 7.40 11.68 -6.10
CA GLU A 40 7.77 11.88 -4.71
C GLU A 40 9.08 11.11 -4.49
N THR A 41 10.15 11.82 -4.21
CA THR A 41 11.44 11.21 -3.97
C THR A 41 11.30 10.31 -2.75
N ALA A 42 11.64 9.02 -2.87
CA ALA A 42 11.61 8.10 -1.74
C ALA A 42 12.45 8.69 -0.58
N PRO A 43 11.94 8.65 0.66
CA PRO A 43 12.67 9.22 1.79
C PRO A 43 13.98 8.48 2.00
N ASP A 44 15.01 9.23 2.45
CA ASP A 44 16.27 8.61 2.87
C ASP A 44 16.07 7.95 4.24
N LEU A 45 16.08 6.63 4.24
CA LEU A 45 15.96 5.80 5.44
C LEU A 45 17.30 5.21 5.89
N SER A 46 18.44 5.71 5.37
CA SER A 46 19.77 5.16 5.65
C SER A 46 20.15 5.28 7.12
N SER A 47 19.86 6.42 7.75
CA SER A 47 20.13 6.64 9.18
C SER A 47 19.27 5.74 10.07
N LEU A 48 18.00 5.55 9.74
CA LEU A 48 17.13 4.60 10.45
C LEU A 48 17.66 3.17 10.31
N ARG A 49 18.00 2.75 9.08
CA ARG A 49 18.60 1.43 8.83
C ARG A 49 19.85 1.22 9.69
N SER A 50 20.75 2.20 9.73
CA SER A 50 21.98 2.12 10.54
C SER A 50 21.69 2.04 12.03
N ALA A 51 20.71 2.80 12.54
CA ALA A 51 20.33 2.79 13.95
C ALA A 51 19.73 1.45 14.41
N LEU A 52 19.02 0.76 13.50
CA LEU A 52 18.37 -0.51 13.80
C LEU A 52 19.24 -1.73 13.49
N GLU A 53 20.44 -1.56 12.91
CA GLU A 53 21.33 -2.65 12.52
C GLU A 53 21.64 -3.62 13.68
N LYS A 54 21.82 -3.10 14.89
CA LYS A 54 22.07 -3.87 16.11
C LYS A 54 20.95 -4.86 16.44
N TYR A 55 19.72 -4.57 16.02
CA TYR A 55 18.55 -5.41 16.27
C TYR A 55 18.42 -6.57 15.28
N LYS A 56 19.37 -6.76 14.37
CA LYS A 56 19.50 -8.03 13.63
C LYS A 56 19.72 -9.20 14.58
N ASP A 57 20.30 -8.92 15.75
CA ASP A 57 20.28 -9.84 16.87
C ASP A 57 19.05 -9.58 17.76
N PRO A 58 18.05 -10.48 17.79
CA PRO A 58 16.84 -10.28 18.58
C PRO A 58 17.10 -10.24 20.09
N TYR A 59 18.21 -10.79 20.58
CA TYR A 59 18.58 -10.69 22.00
C TYR A 59 18.94 -9.25 22.37
N VAL A 60 19.58 -8.51 21.48
CA VAL A 60 19.83 -7.07 21.68
C VAL A 60 18.52 -6.28 21.77
N ALA A 61 17.52 -6.63 20.94
CA ALA A 61 16.20 -6.00 21.03
C ALA A 61 15.54 -6.28 22.39
N ILE A 62 15.59 -7.54 22.87
CA ILE A 62 15.04 -7.91 24.17
C ILE A 62 15.77 -7.14 25.29
N HIS A 63 17.09 -7.06 25.26
CA HIS A 63 17.89 -6.30 26.21
C HIS A 63 17.49 -4.81 26.25
N ASP A 64 17.16 -4.24 25.10
CA ASP A 64 16.75 -2.85 24.96
C ASP A 64 15.24 -2.61 25.22
N GLY A 65 14.54 -3.63 25.78
CA GLY A 65 13.16 -3.50 26.26
C GLY A 65 12.07 -3.88 25.26
N TYR A 66 12.43 -4.49 24.12
CA TYR A 66 11.45 -5.10 23.24
C TYR A 66 11.11 -6.50 23.72
N PHE A 67 9.84 -6.88 23.66
CA PHE A 67 9.40 -8.27 23.91
C PHE A 67 8.67 -8.85 22.71
N SER A 68 8.89 -10.12 22.44
CA SER A 68 8.25 -10.85 21.37
C SER A 68 6.78 -11.11 21.64
N THR A 69 5.93 -10.91 20.64
CA THR A 69 4.53 -11.34 20.67
C THR A 69 4.37 -12.82 20.37
N LEU A 70 5.46 -13.52 20.07
CA LEU A 70 5.55 -14.95 19.69
C LEU A 70 4.85 -15.30 18.38
N GLY A 71 3.77 -14.63 18.02
CA GLY A 71 2.98 -14.92 16.84
C GLY A 71 3.58 -14.37 15.56
N CYS A 72 3.68 -15.18 14.53
CA CYS A 72 3.96 -14.72 13.17
C CYS A 72 2.66 -14.39 12.47
N VAL A 73 2.46 -13.11 12.20
CA VAL A 73 1.22 -12.55 11.61
C VAL A 73 1.26 -12.62 10.10
N GLU A 74 0.15 -13.07 9.52
CA GLU A 74 -0.05 -13.01 8.06
C GLU A 74 -1.52 -12.83 7.68
N PHE A 75 -1.72 -12.33 6.48
CA PHE A 75 -3.03 -12.17 5.85
C PHE A 75 -3.14 -13.11 4.64
N GLU A 76 -4.10 -14.02 4.67
CA GLU A 76 -4.35 -14.96 3.56
C GLU A 76 -5.22 -14.34 2.47
N ARG A 77 -6.05 -13.38 2.84
CA ARG A 77 -7.02 -12.74 1.93
C ARG A 77 -6.76 -11.25 1.84
N ALA A 78 -7.00 -10.71 0.66
CA ALA A 78 -7.02 -9.26 0.49
C ALA A 78 -8.19 -8.67 1.28
N GLY A 79 -7.91 -7.61 2.00
CA GLY A 79 -8.90 -6.82 2.71
C GLY A 79 -8.64 -5.34 2.53
N GLY A 80 -9.59 -4.50 2.89
CA GLY A 80 -9.47 -3.06 2.78
C GLY A 80 -9.80 -2.38 4.09
N ALA A 81 -8.84 -1.68 4.66
CA ALA A 81 -9.12 -0.64 5.63
C ALA A 81 -9.12 0.71 4.89
N GLY A 82 -10.17 0.93 4.09
CA GLY A 82 -10.41 2.20 3.40
C GLY A 82 -9.25 2.72 2.53
N GLN A 83 -8.27 3.35 3.12
CA GLN A 83 -7.16 4.01 2.39
C GLN A 83 -6.03 3.07 2.01
N VAL A 84 -5.88 1.94 2.72
CA VAL A 84 -4.75 1.03 2.56
C VAL A 84 -5.26 -0.37 2.31
N PRO A 85 -5.01 -0.91 1.14
CA PRO A 85 -5.36 -2.29 0.85
C PRO A 85 -4.36 -3.23 1.55
N TYR A 86 -4.85 -4.03 2.48
CA TYR A 86 -4.12 -5.20 2.97
C TYR A 86 -4.14 -6.27 1.87
N LYS A 87 -2.97 -6.64 1.42
CA LYS A 87 -2.79 -7.70 0.42
C LYS A 87 -2.34 -8.99 1.12
N PRO A 88 -2.59 -10.18 0.53
CA PRO A 88 -2.04 -11.41 1.06
C PRO A 88 -0.52 -11.32 1.24
N GLY A 89 -0.03 -11.71 2.41
CA GLY A 89 1.37 -11.64 2.78
C GLY A 89 1.58 -11.61 4.28
N GLY A 90 2.81 -11.78 4.71
CA GLY A 90 3.17 -11.74 6.12
C GLY A 90 3.47 -10.34 6.62
N MET A 91 3.19 -10.11 7.89
CA MET A 91 3.77 -9.02 8.66
C MET A 91 4.95 -9.53 9.49
N GLY A 92 4.96 -10.82 9.87
CA GLY A 92 6.02 -11.42 10.65
C GLY A 92 5.78 -11.43 12.16
N VAL A 93 6.83 -11.66 12.93
CA VAL A 93 6.81 -11.68 14.41
C VAL A 93 7.14 -10.28 14.91
N HIS A 94 6.22 -9.71 15.69
CA HIS A 94 6.37 -8.37 16.24
C HIS A 94 7.13 -8.42 17.58
N PHE A 95 8.11 -7.53 17.71
CA PHE A 95 8.80 -7.26 18.96
C PHE A 95 8.44 -5.86 19.40
N LEU A 96 7.71 -5.74 20.50
CA LEU A 96 7.08 -4.50 20.95
C LEU A 96 7.83 -3.90 22.15
N ASN A 97 8.14 -2.60 22.09
CA ASN A 97 8.59 -1.80 23.22
C ASN A 97 7.55 -0.76 23.59
N VAL A 98 6.73 -1.06 24.60
CA VAL A 98 5.62 -0.20 25.02
C VAL A 98 6.07 1.16 25.53
N SER A 99 7.31 1.29 26.02
CA SER A 99 7.85 2.56 26.53
C SER A 99 8.08 3.60 25.41
N LEU A 100 8.11 3.15 24.15
CA LEU A 100 8.27 4.00 22.97
C LEU A 100 6.93 4.42 22.34
N ILE A 101 5.82 3.88 22.84
CA ILE A 101 4.47 4.22 22.36
C ILE A 101 4.06 5.57 22.92
N GLY A 102 3.69 6.50 22.05
CA GLY A 102 3.21 7.83 22.42
C GLY A 102 2.43 8.50 21.30
N PRO A 103 1.82 9.66 21.56
CA PRO A 103 1.02 10.38 20.58
C PRO A 103 1.85 11.03 19.46
N VAL A 104 3.17 11.16 19.67
CA VAL A 104 4.12 11.76 18.71
C VAL A 104 5.18 10.71 18.38
N PRO A 105 5.26 10.24 17.14
CA PRO A 105 6.25 9.23 16.76
C PRO A 105 7.67 9.82 16.70
N ASP A 106 8.63 9.11 17.25
CA ASP A 106 10.07 9.41 17.09
C ASP A 106 10.58 8.66 15.84
N PRO A 107 11.03 9.35 14.78
CA PRO A 107 11.48 8.70 13.54
C PRO A 107 12.68 7.76 13.71
N ALA A 108 13.44 7.89 14.81
CA ALA A 108 14.61 7.06 15.09
C ALA A 108 14.31 5.87 16.03
N LYS A 109 13.13 5.84 16.66
CA LYS A 109 12.79 4.86 17.70
C LYS A 109 11.44 4.20 17.43
N PRO A 110 11.37 3.24 16.50
CA PRO A 110 10.15 2.49 16.26
C PRO A 110 9.75 1.70 17.51
N PRO A 111 8.49 1.77 17.96
CA PRO A 111 8.02 0.95 19.07
C PRO A 111 7.90 -0.54 18.71
N VAL A 112 7.93 -0.88 17.41
CA VAL A 112 7.82 -2.26 16.95
C VAL A 112 8.96 -2.58 15.97
N LEU A 113 9.60 -3.73 16.19
CA LEU A 113 10.51 -4.35 15.25
C LEU A 113 9.83 -5.60 14.69
N ILE A 114 9.99 -5.86 13.40
CA ILE A 114 9.33 -6.98 12.73
C ILE A 114 10.40 -7.96 12.25
N TYR A 115 10.22 -9.22 12.65
CA TYR A 115 11.11 -10.32 12.28
C TYR A 115 10.39 -11.34 11.43
N GLU A 116 11.09 -11.86 10.44
CA GLU A 116 10.66 -13.03 9.67
C GLU A 116 11.28 -14.29 10.25
N PRO A 117 10.51 -15.38 10.45
CA PRO A 117 11.09 -16.69 10.78
C PRO A 117 12.00 -17.19 9.66
N ASP A 118 13.19 -17.68 10.02
CA ASP A 118 14.19 -18.25 9.11
C ASP A 118 14.77 -19.52 9.75
N GLY A 119 14.07 -20.62 9.59
CA GLY A 119 14.32 -21.87 10.32
C GLY A 119 14.08 -21.68 11.81
N ASP A 120 15.12 -21.90 12.61
CA ASP A 120 15.15 -21.71 14.08
C ASP A 120 15.54 -20.28 14.50
N LYS A 121 15.74 -19.37 13.54
CA LYS A 121 16.16 -17.98 13.76
C LYS A 121 15.08 -16.98 13.39
N LEU A 122 15.29 -15.78 13.85
CA LEU A 122 14.50 -14.60 13.49
C LEU A 122 15.39 -13.61 12.74
N ARG A 123 14.93 -13.14 11.58
CA ARG A 123 15.63 -12.17 10.77
C ARG A 123 14.86 -10.84 10.77
N LEU A 124 15.49 -9.76 11.21
CA LEU A 124 14.89 -8.41 11.16
C LEU A 124 14.57 -8.05 9.69
N VAL A 125 13.33 -7.68 9.43
CA VAL A 125 12.87 -7.33 8.07
C VAL A 125 12.28 -5.95 7.96
N ALA A 126 11.62 -5.46 9.03
CA ALA A 126 10.93 -4.18 9.04
C ALA A 126 10.89 -3.56 10.44
N ALA A 127 10.42 -2.32 10.49
CA ALA A 127 10.02 -1.64 11.70
C ALA A 127 8.61 -1.06 11.52
N GLU A 128 7.93 -0.79 12.65
CA GLU A 128 6.59 -0.23 12.64
C GLU A 128 6.45 0.82 13.75
N TRP A 129 5.75 1.89 13.43
CA TRP A 129 5.25 2.87 14.40
C TRP A 129 3.77 2.61 14.64
N PHE A 130 3.45 2.25 15.86
CA PHE A 130 2.12 1.91 16.33
C PHE A 130 1.64 2.95 17.33
N ILE A 131 0.52 3.61 17.06
CA ILE A 131 0.00 4.71 17.88
C ILE A 131 -1.48 4.47 18.23
N PRO A 132 -1.77 3.84 19.36
CA PRO A 132 -3.14 3.70 19.84
C PRO A 132 -3.83 5.06 20.04
N LEU A 133 -5.12 5.16 19.74
CA LEU A 133 -5.89 6.38 19.97
C LEU A 133 -5.94 6.75 21.46
N SER A 134 -5.81 5.77 22.36
CA SER A 134 -5.72 5.97 23.81
C SER A 134 -4.50 6.77 24.26
N THR A 135 -3.48 6.96 23.42
CA THR A 135 -2.35 7.86 23.69
C THR A 135 -2.75 9.33 23.70
N GLY A 136 -3.96 9.65 23.23
CA GLY A 136 -4.45 11.02 23.10
C GLY A 136 -3.97 11.73 21.82
N VAL A 137 -3.50 11.00 20.81
CA VAL A 137 -3.16 11.55 19.50
C VAL A 137 -4.36 12.32 18.93
N LYS A 138 -4.14 13.57 18.48
CA LYS A 138 -5.22 14.48 18.05
C LYS A 138 -5.42 14.53 16.55
N ALA A 139 -4.38 14.19 15.79
CA ALA A 139 -4.41 14.23 14.34
C ALA A 139 -3.67 13.02 13.77
N ARG A 140 -3.93 12.70 12.52
CA ARG A 140 -3.21 11.63 11.82
C ARG A 140 -1.71 11.91 11.79
N PRO A 141 -0.87 11.05 12.39
CA PRO A 141 0.57 11.26 12.41
C PRO A 141 1.19 11.15 11.01
N THR A 142 2.39 11.70 10.87
CA THR A 142 3.16 11.66 9.61
C THR A 142 4.65 11.49 9.94
N LEU A 143 5.33 10.59 9.24
CA LEU A 143 6.79 10.47 9.23
C LEU A 143 7.29 10.52 7.80
N TRP A 144 8.40 11.20 7.55
CA TRP A 144 9.02 11.36 6.21
C TRP A 144 8.04 11.77 5.11
N GLY A 145 7.05 12.61 5.44
CA GLY A 145 6.00 13.01 4.52
C GLY A 145 4.90 11.95 4.29
N ARG A 146 5.03 10.75 4.89
CA ARG A 146 4.03 9.67 4.78
C ARG A 146 3.05 9.75 5.94
N PRO A 147 1.75 9.90 5.67
CA PRO A 147 0.74 9.76 6.69
C PRO A 147 0.62 8.30 7.13
N PHE A 148 0.40 8.08 8.42
CA PHE A 148 0.11 6.75 8.97
C PHE A 148 -1.17 6.17 8.39
N ASP A 149 -1.27 4.86 8.37
CA ASP A 149 -2.49 4.14 8.04
C ASP A 149 -3.48 4.24 9.21
N GLY A 150 -4.76 4.18 8.91
CA GLY A 150 -5.79 4.32 9.94
C GLY A 150 -6.45 5.73 10.01
N PRO A 151 -7.15 6.06 11.12
CA PRO A 151 -7.28 5.18 12.28
C PRO A 151 -8.14 3.96 11.98
N MET A 152 -7.77 2.84 12.55
CA MET A 152 -8.41 1.55 12.31
C MET A 152 -8.62 0.76 13.60
N THR A 153 -9.50 -0.24 13.57
CA THR A 153 -9.69 -1.19 14.67
C THR A 153 -8.44 -2.01 14.89
N GLY A 154 -8.33 -2.67 16.03
CA GLY A 154 -7.45 -3.82 16.16
C GLY A 154 -7.83 -4.94 15.17
N HIS A 155 -6.93 -5.88 15.00
CA HIS A 155 -7.07 -7.04 14.12
C HIS A 155 -6.66 -8.31 14.90
N PRO A 156 -7.66 -9.01 15.47
CA PRO A 156 -7.38 -10.26 16.20
C PRO A 156 -6.72 -11.32 15.28
N PRO A 157 -5.91 -12.22 15.85
CA PRO A 157 -5.74 -12.46 17.27
C PRO A 157 -4.64 -11.62 17.96
N LEU A 158 -3.79 -10.88 17.23
CA LEU A 158 -2.70 -10.14 17.85
C LEU A 158 -3.19 -8.91 18.61
N LEU A 159 -4.05 -8.11 17.99
CA LEU A 159 -4.58 -6.88 18.58
C LEU A 159 -6.09 -7.00 18.85
N PRO A 160 -6.56 -6.75 20.08
CA PRO A 160 -7.99 -6.71 20.38
C PRO A 160 -8.72 -5.72 19.47
N MET A 161 -9.92 -6.06 19.03
CA MET A 161 -10.74 -5.26 18.11
C MET A 161 -10.94 -3.81 18.59
N GLU A 162 -11.03 -3.61 19.91
CA GLU A 162 -11.27 -2.33 20.56
C GLU A 162 -10.04 -1.41 20.56
N LEU A 163 -8.86 -1.96 20.29
CA LEU A 163 -7.61 -1.21 20.28
C LEU A 163 -7.45 -0.45 18.96
N SER A 164 -8.20 0.65 18.84
CA SER A 164 -8.10 1.51 17.66
C SER A 164 -6.77 2.26 17.61
N HIS A 165 -6.16 2.32 16.44
CA HIS A 165 -4.79 2.84 16.28
C HIS A 165 -4.52 3.41 14.89
N TYR A 166 -3.40 4.11 14.79
CA TYR A 166 -2.65 4.39 13.57
C TYR A 166 -1.41 3.53 13.54
N ASP A 167 -0.96 3.10 12.37
CA ASP A 167 0.33 2.46 12.18
C ASP A 167 1.06 2.95 10.93
N LEU A 168 2.36 2.68 10.87
CA LEU A 168 3.19 2.90 9.69
C LEU A 168 4.29 1.85 9.64
N HIS A 169 4.19 0.93 8.70
CA HIS A 169 5.22 -0.08 8.43
C HIS A 169 6.34 0.49 7.56
N VAL A 170 7.58 0.06 7.81
CA VAL A 170 8.75 0.43 7.02
C VAL A 170 9.64 -0.78 6.77
N TRP A 171 9.63 -1.30 5.55
CA TRP A 171 10.43 -2.46 5.14
C TRP A 171 11.86 -2.03 4.83
N LEU A 172 12.77 -2.27 5.78
CA LEU A 172 14.16 -1.80 5.73
C LEU A 172 15.13 -2.87 5.21
N TYR A 173 14.98 -4.12 5.65
CA TYR A 173 15.98 -5.17 5.43
C TYR A 173 15.51 -6.27 4.48
N LYS A 174 14.22 -6.27 4.12
CA LYS A 174 13.64 -7.13 3.10
C LYS A 174 12.89 -6.26 2.10
N PRO A 175 13.20 -6.32 0.79
CA PRO A 175 12.40 -5.64 -0.23
C PRO A 175 10.93 -6.06 -0.14
N ASN A 176 10.03 -5.10 -0.35
CA ASN A 176 8.61 -5.38 -0.41
C ASN A 176 8.08 -5.01 -1.80
N PRO A 177 7.61 -5.95 -2.61
CA PRO A 177 7.08 -5.66 -3.94
C PRO A 177 5.83 -4.80 -3.93
N LEU A 178 5.14 -4.70 -2.78
CA LEU A 178 3.98 -3.81 -2.59
C LEU A 178 4.40 -2.38 -2.21
N GLY A 179 5.68 -2.14 -1.95
CA GLY A 179 6.24 -0.85 -1.55
C GLY A 179 6.81 -0.83 -0.14
N THR A 180 7.73 0.12 0.09
CA THR A 180 8.47 0.25 1.36
C THR A 180 7.56 0.46 2.58
N PHE A 181 6.38 1.06 2.38
CA PHE A 181 5.43 1.41 3.44
C PHE A 181 4.15 0.56 3.41
N ALA A 182 4.12 -0.51 2.65
CA ALA A 182 2.93 -1.38 2.63
C ALA A 182 2.80 -2.18 3.94
N PRO A 183 1.58 -2.40 4.43
CA PRO A 183 1.37 -3.08 5.72
C PRO A 183 1.79 -4.55 5.69
N THR A 184 1.69 -5.22 4.55
CA THR A 184 2.05 -6.63 4.38
C THR A 184 3.13 -6.80 3.32
N ASN A 185 3.89 -7.90 3.41
CA ASN A 185 4.88 -8.28 2.41
C ASN A 185 4.61 -9.70 1.92
N PRO A 186 4.30 -9.91 0.62
CA PRO A 186 4.00 -11.24 0.08
C PRO A 186 5.19 -12.21 0.13
N ASP A 187 6.41 -11.67 0.31
CA ASP A 187 7.63 -12.48 0.41
C ASP A 187 8.01 -12.83 1.86
N VAL A 188 7.28 -12.33 2.87
CA VAL A 188 7.38 -12.76 4.27
C VAL A 188 6.43 -13.93 4.50
N LYS A 189 6.94 -14.99 5.11
CA LYS A 189 6.21 -16.25 5.32
C LYS A 189 6.22 -16.65 6.78
N CYS A 190 5.06 -17.05 7.28
CA CYS A 190 4.88 -17.65 8.60
C CYS A 190 4.85 -19.17 8.56
N THR A 191 5.06 -19.78 7.40
CA THR A 191 5.03 -21.25 7.23
C THR A 191 6.10 -21.92 8.09
N GLY A 192 5.67 -22.89 8.87
CA GLY A 192 6.58 -23.64 9.80
C GLY A 192 6.77 -22.95 11.14
N HIS A 193 6.30 -21.73 11.35
CA HIS A 193 6.33 -21.08 12.66
C HIS A 193 5.26 -21.69 13.58
N PRO A 194 5.59 -22.06 14.84
CA PRO A 194 4.66 -22.77 15.72
C PRO A 194 3.43 -21.96 16.10
N TYR A 195 3.54 -20.63 16.10
CA TYR A 195 2.47 -19.69 16.42
C TYR A 195 2.14 -18.82 15.19
N ARG A 196 1.55 -19.43 14.17
CA ARG A 196 1.05 -18.73 13.00
C ARG A 196 -0.28 -18.06 13.32
N LEU A 197 -0.37 -16.76 13.12
CA LEU A 197 -1.56 -15.95 13.34
C LEU A 197 -2.09 -15.46 12.01
N VAL A 198 -3.26 -15.97 11.61
CA VAL A 198 -3.95 -15.49 10.41
C VAL A 198 -4.94 -14.41 10.83
N GLU A 199 -4.77 -13.23 10.29
CA GLU A 199 -5.57 -12.06 10.65
C GLU A 199 -6.50 -11.62 9.51
N GLU A 200 -7.55 -10.90 9.90
CA GLU A 200 -8.43 -10.18 8.98
C GLU A 200 -8.02 -8.71 8.92
N ALA A 201 -8.17 -8.11 7.75
CA ALA A 201 -7.87 -6.69 7.58
C ALA A 201 -8.73 -5.83 8.52
N PRO A 202 -8.11 -4.84 9.21
CA PRO A 202 -8.84 -3.96 10.13
C PRO A 202 -9.86 -3.10 9.40
N LYS A 203 -10.78 -2.51 10.16
CA LYS A 203 -11.79 -1.57 9.66
C LYS A 203 -11.45 -0.15 10.05
N MET A 204 -11.71 0.81 9.17
CA MET A 204 -11.55 2.23 9.49
C MET A 204 -12.50 2.64 10.61
N VAL A 205 -12.00 3.46 11.52
CA VAL A 205 -12.79 4.12 12.58
C VAL A 205 -12.75 5.64 12.38
N PRO A 206 -13.70 6.38 12.99
CA PRO A 206 -13.67 7.84 12.95
C PRO A 206 -12.36 8.39 13.53
N ALA A 207 -11.79 9.41 12.87
CA ALA A 207 -10.65 10.12 13.42
C ALA A 207 -11.00 10.81 14.75
N PRO A 208 -10.03 10.98 15.67
CA PRO A 208 -10.22 11.76 16.88
C PRO A 208 -10.73 13.17 16.55
N LYS A 209 -11.65 13.67 17.34
CA LYS A 209 -12.03 15.08 17.25
C LYS A 209 -10.89 15.94 17.81
N PRO A 210 -10.62 17.09 17.18
CA PRO A 210 -9.60 18.03 17.65
C PRO A 210 -9.81 18.49 19.08
#